data_7102d17c1c7f207e7225666c1fed3511
#
_entry.id   7102d17c1c7f207e7225666c1fed3511
#
_cell.length_a   1.000
_cell.length_b   1.000
_cell.length_c   1.000
_cell.angle_alpha   90.00
_cell.angle_beta   90.00
_cell.angle_gamma   90.00
#
_symmetry.space_group_name_H-M   'P 1'
#
loop_
_entity.id
_entity.type
_entity.pdbx_description
1 polymer ?
#
loop_
_entity_poly.entity_id
_entity_poly.type
_entity_poly.pdbx_seq_one_letter_code
_entity_poly.pdbx_strand_id
1 'polypeptide(L)'
;LKTDNANIRSGRQKGAKAVAEDMAYTFGFNYQGIAGLTTGVTYHLQKDISQAIGQTNEATLIEAHIGYTWQNFSTRALYAKWDIDGIATTASYAAKAEQEGYYVEAAYKPIEKLGVFARFSAWDNDAADVTDTKKEQWNYGVNYYIAPRVVLKLDIQEQVLPTAGLDEDGFALAVGYRF
;
A
#
# COMPACT_ATOMS: atom_id res chain seq x y z
N LEU A 1 12.68 -9.95 2.39
CA LEU A 1 11.55 -10.61 3.08
C LEU A 1 11.99 -11.96 3.64
N LYS A 2 11.24 -12.46 4.65
CA LYS A 2 11.32 -13.85 5.11
C LYS A 2 9.91 -14.33 5.49
N THR A 3 9.38 -15.28 4.73
CA THR A 3 8.05 -15.84 5.00
C THR A 3 7.95 -17.28 4.47
N ASP A 4 7.28 -18.13 5.24
CA ASP A 4 7.05 -19.55 4.88
C ASP A 4 5.60 -19.79 4.44
N ASN A 5 4.77 -18.74 4.38
CA ASN A 5 3.33 -18.82 4.11
C ASN A 5 2.84 -17.77 3.11
N ALA A 6 3.73 -17.21 2.30
CA ALA A 6 3.47 -16.15 1.32
C ALA A 6 2.81 -14.88 1.90
N ASN A 7 2.85 -14.67 3.21
CA ASN A 7 2.33 -13.45 3.81
C ASN A 7 3.41 -12.35 3.80
N ILE A 8 3.36 -11.49 2.81
CA ILE A 8 4.33 -10.41 2.59
C ILE A 8 4.37 -9.44 3.78
N ARG A 9 3.22 -9.10 4.36
CA ARG A 9 3.15 -8.16 5.49
C ARG A 9 3.88 -8.67 6.72
N SER A 10 3.71 -9.94 7.07
CA SER A 10 4.39 -10.56 8.21
C SER A 10 5.85 -10.91 7.91
N GLY A 11 6.21 -11.07 6.64
CA GLY A 11 7.56 -11.41 6.17
C GLY A 11 8.58 -10.28 6.26
N ARG A 12 8.17 -9.08 6.67
CA ARG A 12 9.10 -7.94 6.83
C ARG A 12 10.04 -8.18 8.00
N GLN A 13 11.33 -8.20 7.73
CA GLN A 13 12.35 -8.38 8.74
C GLN A 13 12.76 -7.03 9.36
N LYS A 14 13.23 -7.08 10.62
CA LYS A 14 13.65 -5.91 11.38
C LYS A 14 15.18 -5.84 11.46
N GLY A 15 15.79 -5.27 10.43
CA GLY A 15 17.19 -4.84 10.43
C GLY A 15 18.21 -5.86 10.99
N ALA A 16 18.77 -5.58 12.14
CA ALA A 16 19.91 -6.30 12.72
C ALA A 16 19.74 -7.82 12.94
N LYS A 17 18.51 -8.33 12.92
CA LYS A 17 18.20 -9.76 13.05
C LYS A 17 17.65 -10.34 11.73
N ALA A 18 17.81 -9.62 10.63
CA ALA A 18 17.36 -10.08 9.33
C ALA A 18 18.23 -11.28 8.88
N VAL A 19 17.55 -12.31 8.40
CA VAL A 19 18.21 -13.41 7.67
C VAL A 19 18.33 -12.97 6.21
N ALA A 20 19.50 -13.09 5.65
CA ALA A 20 19.82 -12.68 4.29
C ALA A 20 20.60 -13.79 3.56
N GLU A 21 20.03 -15.00 3.53
CA GLU A 21 20.56 -16.10 2.75
C GLU A 21 20.45 -15.79 1.25
N ASP A 22 19.34 -15.20 0.86
CA ASP A 22 19.13 -14.71 -0.50
C ASP A 22 18.85 -13.21 -0.51
N MET A 23 19.47 -12.50 -1.45
CA MET A 23 19.37 -11.04 -1.55
C MET A 23 18.14 -10.62 -2.36
N ALA A 24 17.60 -9.46 -1.98
CA ALA A 24 16.56 -8.78 -2.72
C ALA A 24 17.16 -7.64 -3.55
N TYR A 25 16.65 -7.46 -4.74
CA TYR A 25 17.02 -6.37 -5.65
C TYR A 25 15.81 -5.49 -5.89
N THR A 26 16.02 -4.16 -5.79
CA THR A 26 14.96 -3.19 -6.04
C THR A 26 15.47 -2.13 -7.01
N PHE A 27 14.73 -1.90 -8.07
CA PHE A 27 14.97 -0.86 -9.06
C PHE A 27 13.80 0.08 -9.09
N GLY A 28 14.07 1.38 -9.04
CA GLY A 28 13.02 2.41 -9.08
C GLY A 28 13.39 3.53 -10.05
N PHE A 29 12.39 4.02 -10.75
CA PHE A 29 12.49 5.22 -11.58
C PHE A 29 11.42 6.22 -11.16
N ASN A 30 11.83 7.46 -10.92
CA ASN A 30 10.93 8.56 -10.58
C ASN A 30 11.12 9.72 -11.55
N TYR A 31 10.03 10.33 -11.98
CA TYR A 31 10.02 11.48 -12.86
C TYR A 31 9.26 12.65 -12.23
N GLN A 32 9.89 13.82 -12.23
CA GLN A 32 9.37 15.07 -11.67
C GLN A 32 9.63 16.27 -12.61
N GLY A 33 9.79 16.03 -13.91
CA GLY A 33 10.15 17.08 -14.88
C GLY A 33 9.01 18.03 -15.25
N ILE A 34 7.78 17.77 -14.82
CA ILE A 34 6.62 18.65 -15.03
C ILE A 34 6.21 19.21 -13.67
N ALA A 35 6.00 20.53 -13.62
CA ALA A 35 5.58 21.19 -12.37
C ALA A 35 4.27 20.59 -11.82
N GLY A 36 4.30 20.21 -10.55
CA GLY A 36 3.19 19.55 -9.86
C GLY A 36 3.04 18.05 -10.12
N LEU A 37 3.71 17.48 -11.12
CA LEU A 37 3.67 16.05 -11.42
C LEU A 37 4.78 15.30 -10.70
N THR A 38 4.41 14.19 -10.08
CA THR A 38 5.32 13.17 -9.56
C THR A 38 4.84 11.83 -10.07
N THR A 39 5.69 11.04 -10.70
CA THR A 39 5.33 9.68 -11.12
C THR A 39 6.53 8.76 -11.01
N GLY A 40 6.30 7.48 -10.80
CA GLY A 40 7.37 6.52 -10.71
C GLY A 40 6.87 5.10 -10.87
N VAL A 41 7.85 4.22 -11.09
CA VAL A 41 7.67 2.78 -11.14
C VAL A 41 8.77 2.12 -10.33
N THR A 42 8.44 1.02 -9.66
CA THR A 42 9.37 0.21 -8.87
C THR A 42 9.22 -1.24 -9.28
N TYR A 43 10.35 -1.91 -9.47
CA TYR A 43 10.44 -3.36 -9.64
C TYR A 43 11.31 -3.94 -8.52
N HIS A 44 10.79 -4.95 -7.83
CA HIS A 44 11.51 -5.66 -6.78
C HIS A 44 11.51 -7.16 -7.09
N LEU A 45 12.65 -7.80 -6.87
CA LEU A 45 12.85 -9.24 -7.06
C LEU A 45 13.59 -9.81 -5.86
N GLN A 46 13.09 -10.91 -5.33
CA GLN A 46 13.78 -11.75 -4.37
C GLN A 46 13.58 -13.22 -4.76
N LYS A 47 14.67 -13.96 -5.00
CA LYS A 47 14.62 -15.33 -5.53
C LYS A 47 14.12 -16.36 -4.52
N ASP A 48 14.39 -16.13 -3.23
CA ASP A 48 13.83 -16.97 -2.17
C ASP A 48 13.37 -16.13 -0.98
N ILE A 49 12.04 -16.00 -0.81
CA ILE A 49 11.45 -15.33 0.33
C ILE A 49 11.36 -16.20 1.58
N SER A 50 11.61 -17.51 1.49
CA SER A 50 11.70 -18.38 2.67
C SER A 50 13.02 -18.21 3.40
N GLN A 51 14.04 -17.73 2.71
CA GLN A 51 15.41 -17.61 3.22
C GLN A 51 15.94 -18.95 3.76
N ALA A 52 15.58 -20.06 3.08
CA ALA A 52 15.98 -21.40 3.43
C ALA A 52 16.93 -21.98 2.39
N ILE A 53 18.00 -22.61 2.84
CA ILE A 53 19.03 -23.17 1.94
C ILE A 53 18.40 -24.19 0.99
N GLY A 54 18.63 -24.02 -0.31
CA GLY A 54 18.19 -24.94 -1.35
C GLY A 54 16.71 -24.84 -1.72
N GLN A 55 16.02 -23.82 -1.25
CA GLN A 55 14.65 -23.50 -1.66
C GLN A 55 14.64 -22.41 -2.74
N THR A 56 13.57 -22.40 -3.52
CA THR A 56 13.30 -21.36 -4.52
C THR A 56 11.85 -20.94 -4.41
N ASN A 57 11.62 -19.81 -3.75
CA ASN A 57 10.31 -19.20 -3.56
C ASN A 57 10.42 -17.76 -4.02
N GLU A 58 10.40 -17.58 -5.34
CA GLU A 58 10.58 -16.27 -5.94
C GLU A 58 9.38 -15.36 -5.65
N ALA A 59 9.67 -14.11 -5.34
CA ALA A 59 8.66 -13.08 -5.24
C ALA A 59 9.08 -11.85 -6.02
N THR A 60 8.18 -11.35 -6.86
CA THR A 60 8.35 -10.13 -7.61
C THR A 60 7.28 -9.11 -7.21
N LEU A 61 7.64 -7.83 -7.19
CA LEU A 61 6.72 -6.72 -7.03
C LEU A 61 6.88 -5.76 -8.20
N ILE A 62 5.75 -5.36 -8.75
CA ILE A 62 5.65 -4.19 -9.60
C ILE A 62 4.80 -3.16 -8.87
N GLU A 63 5.30 -1.93 -8.78
CA GLU A 63 4.57 -0.79 -8.23
C GLU A 63 4.64 0.37 -9.24
N ALA A 64 3.53 1.08 -9.40
CA ALA A 64 3.47 2.31 -10.16
C ALA A 64 2.66 3.36 -9.41
N HIS A 65 3.13 4.60 -9.42
CA HIS A 65 2.41 5.70 -8.79
C HIS A 65 2.45 6.98 -9.61
N ILE A 66 1.43 7.79 -9.40
CA ILE A 66 1.33 9.13 -9.95
C ILE A 66 0.73 10.07 -8.90
N GLY A 67 1.25 11.28 -8.83
CA GLY A 67 0.69 12.38 -8.06
C GLY A 67 0.70 13.65 -8.90
N TYR A 68 -0.35 14.43 -8.78
CA TYR A 68 -0.43 15.72 -9.43
C TYR A 68 -1.00 16.78 -8.49
N THR A 69 -0.33 17.91 -8.41
CA THR A 69 -0.78 19.06 -7.63
C THR A 69 -0.92 20.27 -8.55
N TRP A 70 -2.12 20.83 -8.55
CA TRP A 70 -2.42 22.04 -9.30
C TRP A 70 -3.22 23.01 -8.43
N GLN A 71 -2.61 24.17 -8.16
CA GLN A 71 -3.18 25.15 -7.25
C GLN A 71 -3.54 24.53 -5.89
N ASN A 72 -4.82 24.52 -5.55
CA ASN A 72 -5.36 24.01 -4.29
C ASN A 72 -5.83 22.54 -4.38
N PHE A 73 -5.69 21.90 -5.55
CA PHE A 73 -6.03 20.51 -5.77
C PHE A 73 -4.79 19.64 -5.77
N SER A 74 -4.91 18.44 -5.19
CA SER A 74 -3.93 17.39 -5.38
C SER A 74 -4.64 16.06 -5.57
N THR A 75 -4.07 15.21 -6.42
CA THR A 75 -4.52 13.83 -6.60
C THR A 75 -3.34 12.89 -6.55
N ARG A 76 -3.55 11.67 -6.07
CA ARG A 76 -2.55 10.60 -6.04
C ARG A 76 -3.21 9.28 -6.39
N ALA A 77 -2.48 8.46 -7.11
CA ALA A 77 -2.85 7.07 -7.34
C ALA A 77 -1.61 6.19 -7.22
N LEU A 78 -1.81 4.96 -6.77
CA LEU A 78 -0.80 3.93 -6.71
C LEU A 78 -1.44 2.58 -7.01
N TYR A 79 -0.72 1.75 -7.75
CA TYR A 79 -1.00 0.33 -7.93
C TYR A 79 0.23 -0.48 -7.57
N ALA A 80 0.04 -1.60 -6.91
CA ALA A 80 1.12 -2.54 -6.59
C ALA A 80 0.62 -3.98 -6.72
N LYS A 81 1.45 -4.85 -7.31
CA LYS A 81 1.17 -6.28 -7.45
C LYS A 81 2.40 -7.08 -7.07
N TRP A 82 2.19 -8.08 -6.21
CA TRP A 82 3.13 -9.16 -5.95
C TRP A 82 2.72 -10.40 -6.72
N ASP A 83 3.70 -11.04 -7.34
CA ASP A 83 3.61 -12.40 -7.86
C ASP A 83 4.59 -13.26 -7.06
N ILE A 84 4.12 -14.40 -6.54
CA ILE A 84 4.88 -15.28 -5.63
C ILE A 84 4.81 -16.71 -6.15
N ASP A 85 5.96 -17.23 -6.52
CA ASP A 85 6.13 -18.64 -6.94
C ASP A 85 6.56 -19.54 -5.78
N GLY A 86 6.72 -20.83 -6.07
CA GLY A 86 7.24 -21.81 -5.12
C GLY A 86 6.28 -22.12 -3.99
N ILE A 87 6.42 -21.46 -2.84
CA ILE A 87 5.60 -21.68 -1.65
C ILE A 87 4.09 -21.49 -1.90
N ALA A 88 3.74 -20.54 -2.76
CA ALA A 88 2.36 -20.27 -3.12
C ALA A 88 1.76 -21.33 -4.06
N THR A 89 2.56 -22.23 -4.62
CA THR A 89 2.05 -23.37 -5.43
C THR A 89 1.50 -24.50 -4.58
N THR A 90 1.74 -24.50 -3.27
CA THR A 90 1.12 -25.47 -2.38
C THR A 90 -0.36 -25.17 -2.19
N ALA A 91 -1.21 -26.20 -2.09
CA ALA A 91 -2.66 -26.02 -1.97
C ALA A 91 -3.09 -25.09 -0.81
N SER A 92 -2.31 -25.05 0.27
CA SER A 92 -2.60 -24.20 1.44
C SER A 92 -2.36 -22.72 1.24
N TYR A 93 -1.57 -22.33 0.22
CA TYR A 93 -1.16 -20.94 0.00
C TYR A 93 -1.36 -20.47 -1.45
N ALA A 94 -1.99 -21.30 -2.29
CA ALA A 94 -2.20 -20.99 -3.71
C ALA A 94 -2.93 -19.67 -3.95
N ALA A 95 -3.90 -19.34 -3.11
CA ALA A 95 -4.61 -18.05 -3.15
C ALA A 95 -3.69 -16.84 -3.02
N LYS A 96 -2.55 -16.97 -2.32
CA LYS A 96 -1.56 -15.92 -2.07
C LYS A 96 -0.48 -15.81 -3.15
N ALA A 97 -0.58 -16.60 -4.23
CA ALA A 97 0.34 -16.52 -5.35
C ALA A 97 0.33 -15.10 -5.97
N GLU A 98 -0.80 -14.45 -5.93
CA GLU A 98 -0.95 -13.06 -6.33
C GLU A 98 -1.51 -12.23 -5.18
N GLN A 99 -0.93 -11.05 -4.96
CA GLN A 99 -1.43 -10.06 -3.99
C GLN A 99 -1.37 -8.70 -4.65
N GLU A 100 -2.48 -8.00 -4.65
CA GLU A 100 -2.53 -6.68 -5.30
C GLU A 100 -3.28 -5.65 -4.48
N GLY A 101 -3.05 -4.39 -4.83
CA GLY A 101 -3.79 -3.29 -4.23
C GLY A 101 -3.54 -1.98 -4.97
N TYR A 102 -4.53 -1.13 -4.89
CA TYR A 102 -4.43 0.21 -5.43
C TYR A 102 -5.19 1.21 -4.56
N TYR A 103 -4.85 2.46 -4.72
CA TYR A 103 -5.67 3.55 -4.23
C TYR A 103 -5.69 4.72 -5.20
N VAL A 104 -6.76 5.51 -5.10
CA VAL A 104 -6.88 6.84 -5.70
C VAL A 104 -7.33 7.81 -4.63
N GLU A 105 -6.65 8.95 -4.56
CA GLU A 105 -6.95 10.02 -3.61
C GLU A 105 -7.12 11.34 -4.34
N ALA A 106 -8.10 12.12 -3.94
CA ALA A 106 -8.25 13.51 -4.32
C ALA A 106 -8.33 14.38 -3.05
N ALA A 107 -7.61 15.49 -3.03
CA ALA A 107 -7.61 16.44 -1.94
C ALA A 107 -7.78 17.87 -2.47
N TYR A 108 -8.45 18.69 -1.67
CA TYR A 108 -8.70 20.08 -1.96
C TYR A 108 -8.47 20.96 -0.73
N LYS A 109 -7.83 22.08 -0.93
CA LYS A 109 -7.54 23.07 0.11
C LYS A 109 -8.29 24.37 -0.19
N PRO A 110 -9.58 24.49 0.17
CA PRO A 110 -10.40 25.66 -0.16
C PRO A 110 -9.85 26.96 0.41
N ILE A 111 -9.25 26.90 1.58
CA ILE A 111 -8.56 28.02 2.24
C ILE A 111 -7.27 27.52 2.89
N GLU A 112 -6.35 28.41 3.23
CA GLU A 112 -5.06 28.05 3.82
C GLU A 112 -5.16 27.17 5.07
N LYS A 113 -6.22 27.35 5.86
CA LYS A 113 -6.42 26.65 7.12
C LYS A 113 -7.21 25.36 7.02
N LEU A 114 -7.80 25.04 5.85
CA LEU A 114 -8.70 23.89 5.71
C LEU A 114 -8.28 23.04 4.51
N GLY A 115 -8.05 21.76 4.73
CA GLY A 115 -7.88 20.76 3.69
C GLY A 115 -8.91 19.65 3.87
N VAL A 116 -9.44 19.14 2.77
CA VAL A 116 -10.34 17.98 2.74
C VAL A 116 -9.81 16.97 1.75
N PHE A 117 -10.06 15.69 1.99
CA PHE A 117 -9.70 14.65 1.03
C PHE A 117 -10.70 13.51 1.04
N ALA A 118 -10.71 12.78 -0.06
CA ALA A 118 -11.34 11.48 -0.18
C ALA A 118 -10.36 10.50 -0.83
N ARG A 119 -10.29 9.27 -0.32
CA ARG A 119 -9.48 8.19 -0.87
C ARG A 119 -10.35 6.94 -1.00
N PHE A 120 -10.27 6.32 -2.15
CA PHE A 120 -10.70 4.96 -2.36
C PHE A 120 -9.48 4.05 -2.41
N SER A 121 -9.53 2.94 -1.69
CA SER A 121 -8.51 1.90 -1.69
C SER A 121 -9.16 0.55 -1.91
N ALA A 122 -8.51 -0.30 -2.70
CA ALA A 122 -8.89 -1.70 -2.81
C ALA A 122 -7.63 -2.57 -2.76
N TRP A 123 -7.72 -3.72 -2.10
CA TRP A 123 -6.61 -4.66 -2.02
C TRP A 123 -7.11 -6.09 -1.86
N ASP A 124 -6.33 -6.99 -2.39
CA ASP A 124 -6.54 -8.42 -2.28
C ASP A 124 -5.21 -9.10 -1.93
N ASN A 125 -5.18 -9.82 -0.82
CA ASN A 125 -4.00 -10.57 -0.37
C ASN A 125 -4.06 -12.04 -0.80
N ASP A 126 -5.15 -12.45 -1.43
CA ASP A 126 -5.43 -13.80 -1.88
C ASP A 126 -5.99 -13.73 -3.32
N ALA A 127 -5.43 -12.86 -4.17
CA ALA A 127 -5.95 -12.52 -5.49
C ALA A 127 -5.90 -13.68 -6.51
N ALA A 128 -5.17 -14.75 -6.21
CA ALA A 128 -5.22 -15.99 -6.98
C ALA A 128 -6.33 -16.95 -6.53
N ASP A 129 -7.15 -16.58 -5.52
CA ASP A 129 -8.33 -17.38 -5.14
C ASP A 129 -9.41 -17.30 -6.22
N VAL A 130 -10.18 -18.38 -6.35
CA VAL A 130 -11.33 -18.44 -7.26
C VAL A 130 -12.56 -17.69 -6.72
N THR A 131 -12.55 -17.37 -5.42
CA THR A 131 -13.58 -16.58 -4.75
C THR A 131 -13.12 -15.13 -4.63
N ASP A 132 -14.06 -14.20 -4.60
CA ASP A 132 -13.77 -12.80 -4.38
C ASP A 132 -13.30 -12.58 -2.93
N THR A 133 -12.05 -12.22 -2.74
CA THR A 133 -11.41 -11.91 -1.44
C THR A 133 -11.01 -10.43 -1.33
N LYS A 134 -11.32 -9.64 -2.35
CA LYS A 134 -11.00 -8.22 -2.45
C LYS A 134 -11.69 -7.41 -1.35
N LYS A 135 -10.93 -6.54 -0.72
CA LYS A 135 -11.40 -5.57 0.27
C LYS A 135 -11.40 -4.17 -0.33
N GLU A 136 -12.43 -3.41 0.01
CA GLU A 136 -12.57 -2.03 -0.45
C GLU A 136 -12.73 -1.10 0.75
N GLN A 137 -12.19 0.11 0.63
CA GLN A 137 -12.23 1.08 1.71
C GLN A 137 -12.32 2.50 1.16
N TRP A 138 -13.22 3.27 1.72
CA TRP A 138 -13.25 4.71 1.59
C TRP A 138 -12.69 5.38 2.84
N ASN A 139 -11.89 6.41 2.63
CA ASN A 139 -11.48 7.33 3.68
C ASN A 139 -11.86 8.75 3.28
N TYR A 140 -12.46 9.47 4.23
CA TYR A 140 -12.77 10.88 4.10
C TYR A 140 -12.10 11.63 5.24
N GLY A 141 -11.42 12.72 4.94
CA GLY A 141 -10.72 13.42 6.01
C GLY A 141 -10.75 14.93 5.88
N VAL A 142 -10.63 15.54 7.04
CA VAL A 142 -10.52 16.99 7.21
C VAL A 142 -9.26 17.31 8.00
N ASN A 143 -8.46 18.23 7.46
CA ASN A 143 -7.27 18.77 8.11
C ASN A 143 -7.51 20.25 8.42
N TYR A 144 -7.48 20.64 9.69
CA TYR A 144 -7.61 22.04 10.10
C TYR A 144 -6.30 22.54 10.71
N TYR A 145 -5.68 23.50 10.05
CA TYR A 145 -4.39 24.08 10.44
C TYR A 145 -4.62 25.22 11.42
N ILE A 146 -4.52 24.95 12.73
CA ILE A 146 -4.69 25.95 13.80
C ILE A 146 -3.56 26.99 13.73
N ALA A 147 -2.34 26.55 13.44
CA ALA A 147 -1.14 27.34 13.29
C ALA A 147 -0.27 26.76 12.16
N PRO A 148 0.74 27.48 11.65
CA PRO A 148 1.60 27.00 10.56
C PRO A 148 2.26 25.63 10.80
N ARG A 149 2.36 25.20 12.08
CA ARG A 149 3.00 23.95 12.49
C ARG A 149 2.08 22.98 13.20
N VAL A 150 0.77 23.31 13.35
CA VAL A 150 -0.18 22.49 14.10
C VAL A 150 -1.41 22.21 13.23
N VAL A 151 -1.74 20.94 13.08
CA VAL A 151 -2.92 20.48 12.34
C VAL A 151 -3.77 19.56 13.20
N LEU A 152 -5.07 19.81 13.25
CA LEU A 152 -6.09 18.86 13.71
C LEU A 152 -6.54 18.05 12.52
N LYS A 153 -6.69 16.74 12.70
CA LYS A 153 -7.14 15.80 11.66
C LYS A 153 -8.34 15.04 12.16
N LEU A 154 -9.34 14.95 11.31
CA LEU A 154 -10.45 14.00 11.42
C LEU A 154 -10.40 13.09 10.20
N ASP A 155 -10.45 11.80 10.42
CA ASP A 155 -10.50 10.76 9.38
C ASP A 155 -11.69 9.86 9.66
N ILE A 156 -12.51 9.60 8.65
CA ILE A 156 -13.62 8.65 8.67
C ILE A 156 -13.28 7.54 7.70
N GLN A 157 -13.43 6.31 8.13
CA GLN A 157 -13.18 5.11 7.36
C GLN A 157 -14.45 4.29 7.23
N GLU A 158 -14.77 3.89 6.01
CA GLU A 158 -15.82 2.94 5.67
C GLU A 158 -15.18 1.79 4.89
N GLN A 159 -15.24 0.58 5.43
CA GLN A 159 -14.60 -0.59 4.84
C GLN A 159 -15.63 -1.68 4.54
N VAL A 160 -15.61 -2.15 3.30
CA VAL A 160 -16.44 -3.28 2.83
C VAL A 160 -15.55 -4.50 2.69
N LEU A 161 -15.96 -5.59 3.35
CA LEU A 161 -15.31 -6.89 3.27
C LEU A 161 -16.11 -7.86 2.39
N PRO A 162 -15.45 -8.85 1.74
CA PRO A 162 -16.13 -9.84 0.90
C PRO A 162 -17.20 -10.65 1.66
N THR A 163 -17.00 -10.81 2.98
CA THR A 163 -17.97 -11.48 3.87
C THR A 163 -18.88 -10.45 4.49
N ALA A 164 -20.15 -10.48 4.16
CA ALA A 164 -21.15 -9.56 4.69
C ALA A 164 -21.20 -9.60 6.23
N GLY A 165 -21.33 -8.41 6.84
CA GLY A 165 -21.45 -8.23 8.29
C GLY A 165 -20.13 -8.22 9.06
N LEU A 166 -18.99 -8.17 8.35
CA LEU A 166 -17.66 -7.99 8.94
C LEU A 166 -17.04 -6.62 8.57
N ASP A 167 -17.87 -5.68 8.10
CA ASP A 167 -17.42 -4.34 7.71
C ASP A 167 -16.80 -3.63 8.92
N GLU A 168 -15.67 -2.95 8.68
CA GLU A 168 -14.89 -2.25 9.69
C GLU A 168 -14.95 -0.74 9.45
N ASP A 169 -15.97 -0.09 10.02
CA ASP A 169 -16.11 1.35 9.99
C ASP A 169 -15.47 2.01 11.20
N GLY A 170 -14.97 3.22 11.04
CA GLY A 170 -14.33 3.90 12.14
C GLY A 170 -14.04 5.36 11.88
N PHE A 171 -13.57 6.04 12.92
CA PHE A 171 -13.02 7.38 12.80
C PHE A 171 -11.76 7.53 13.65
N ALA A 172 -10.92 8.45 13.25
CA ALA A 172 -9.72 8.82 13.97
C ALA A 172 -9.62 10.34 14.14
N LEU A 173 -9.26 10.78 15.34
CA LEU A 173 -8.89 12.16 15.63
C LEU A 173 -7.40 12.21 15.94
N ALA A 174 -6.68 13.15 15.33
CA ALA A 174 -5.26 13.29 15.55
C ALA A 174 -4.82 14.76 15.59
N VAL A 175 -3.73 15.00 16.29
CA VAL A 175 -3.02 16.28 16.27
C VAL A 175 -1.65 16.04 15.65
N GLY A 176 -1.33 16.75 14.59
CA GLY A 176 -0.01 16.76 14.00
C GLY A 176 0.77 18.04 14.36
N TYR A 177 2.04 17.88 14.69
CA TYR A 177 2.95 18.98 14.93
C TYR A 177 4.21 18.82 14.07
N ARG A 178 4.63 19.93 13.45
CA ARG A 178 5.90 20.00 12.67
C ARG A 178 6.89 20.87 13.43
N PHE A 179 8.00 20.29 13.85
CA PHE A 179 9.15 20.97 14.47
C PHE A 179 10.23 21.36 13.45
#